data_3eef60a2de9d5ead2670835903220612
#
_entry.id   3eef60a2de9d5ead2670835903220612
#
_cell.length_a   1.000
_cell.length_b   1.000
_cell.length_c   1.000
_cell.angle_alpha   90.00
_cell.angle_beta   90.00
_cell.angle_gamma   90.00
#
_symmetry.space_group_name_H-M   'P 1'
#
loop_
_entity.id
_entity.type
_entity.pdbx_description
1 polymer ?
#
loop_
_entity_poly.entity_id
_entity_poly.type
_entity_poly.pdbx_seq_one_letter_code
_entity_poly.pdbx_strand_id
1 'polypeptide(L)'
;MKEYKGDKMSILEKYSAAIKDKDETAMNELLHDDFKFTMHKSGNTLSKSDVIKWAMSGDIKQRDTRVVYENDEVGVHHAFVTFDDGNVEAVMAVYKYDNGKIISLETGATPMPK
;
A
#
# COMPACT_ATOMS: atom_id res chain seq x y z
N MET A 1 -6.91 20.17 13.17
CA MET A 1 -6.60 19.74 13.43
C MET A 1 -6.54 19.04 13.52
N LYS A 2 -6.29 18.72 13.12
CA LYS A 2 -6.09 18.00 13.31
C LYS A 2 -5.67 17.49 13.86
N GLU A 3 -5.43 17.24 14.08
CA GLU A 3 -4.98 16.77 14.68
C GLU A 3 -4.79 15.93 14.97
N TYR A 4 -4.53 15.93 14.84
CA TYR A 4 -4.01 15.07 15.15
C TYR A 4 -3.58 14.69 16.02
N LYS A 5 -3.93 14.97 16.12
CA LYS A 5 -3.41 14.38 16.96
C LYS A 5 -2.38 13.36 16.75
N GLY A 6 -1.49 13.61 16.68
CA GLY A 6 -0.24 13.08 16.27
C GLY A 6 0.00 11.62 16.46
N ASP A 7 -0.54 11.02 17.42
CA ASP A 7 -0.36 9.61 17.69
C ASP A 7 -1.40 8.74 16.97
N LYS A 8 -2.29 9.38 16.24
CA LYS A 8 -3.28 8.64 15.45
C LYS A 8 -2.85 8.61 14.00
N MET A 9 -2.43 7.44 13.57
CA MET A 9 -2.07 7.24 12.19
C MET A 9 -3.28 6.79 11.38
N SER A 10 -3.39 7.27 10.14
CA SER A 10 -4.41 6.80 9.23
C SER A 10 -4.13 5.36 8.80
N ILE A 11 -5.09 4.72 8.15
CA ILE A 11 -4.90 3.35 7.65
C ILE A 11 -3.75 3.31 6.66
N LEU A 12 -3.66 4.29 5.75
CA LEU A 12 -2.56 4.34 4.77
C LEU A 12 -1.20 4.49 5.45
N GLU A 13 -1.12 5.33 6.48
CA GLU A 13 0.13 5.52 7.22
C GLU A 13 0.54 4.24 7.93
N LYS A 14 -0.42 3.54 8.53
CA LYS A 14 -0.13 2.27 9.20
C LYS A 14 0.33 1.21 8.20
N TYR A 15 -0.30 1.18 7.04
CA TYR A 15 0.07 0.22 6.00
C TYR A 15 1.48 0.48 5.48
N SER A 16 1.81 1.75 5.21
CA SER A 16 3.17 2.10 4.75
C SER A 16 4.21 1.76 5.79
N ALA A 17 3.92 2.03 7.07
CA ALA A 17 4.84 1.70 8.16
C ALA A 17 5.03 0.19 8.29
N ALA A 18 3.95 -0.59 8.14
CA ALA A 18 4.04 -2.04 8.23
C ALA A 18 4.91 -2.63 7.12
N ILE A 19 4.82 -2.09 5.91
CA ILE A 19 5.67 -2.54 4.80
C ILE A 19 7.13 -2.18 5.08
N LYS A 20 7.37 -0.94 5.50
CA LYS A 20 8.72 -0.45 5.77
C LYS A 20 9.41 -1.26 6.85
N ASP A 21 8.67 -1.60 7.91
CA ASP A 21 9.20 -2.31 9.07
C ASP A 21 9.10 -3.83 8.93
N LYS A 22 8.52 -4.32 7.84
CA LYS A 22 8.25 -5.75 7.62
C LYS A 22 7.49 -6.34 8.80
N ASP A 23 6.44 -5.65 9.20
CA ASP A 23 5.62 -6.01 10.36
C ASP A 23 4.45 -6.88 9.91
N GLU A 24 4.66 -8.18 9.90
CA GLU A 24 3.66 -9.12 9.42
C GLU A 24 2.38 -9.08 10.25
N THR A 25 2.50 -8.93 11.57
CA THR A 25 1.34 -8.86 12.45
C THR A 25 0.46 -7.68 12.10
N ALA A 26 1.08 -6.50 11.89
CA ALA A 26 0.34 -5.31 11.51
C ALA A 26 -0.32 -5.49 10.14
N MET A 27 0.37 -6.11 9.18
CA MET A 27 -0.21 -6.39 7.88
C MET A 27 -1.44 -7.27 7.98
N ASN A 28 -1.37 -8.31 8.81
CA ASN A 28 -2.51 -9.22 9.00
C ASN A 28 -3.71 -8.50 9.61
N GLU A 29 -3.47 -7.53 10.49
CA GLU A 29 -4.55 -6.78 11.12
C GLU A 29 -5.15 -5.74 10.20
N LEU A 30 -4.32 -5.13 9.35
CA LEU A 30 -4.77 -4.06 8.45
C LEU A 30 -5.53 -4.57 7.24
N LEU A 31 -5.20 -5.77 6.76
CA LEU A 31 -5.81 -6.31 5.56
C LEU A 31 -7.03 -7.16 5.90
N HIS A 32 -8.14 -6.88 5.21
CA HIS A 32 -9.37 -7.68 5.33
C HIS A 32 -9.09 -9.11 4.83
N ASP A 33 -9.80 -10.09 5.38
CA ASP A 33 -9.61 -11.49 4.96
C ASP A 33 -9.90 -11.69 3.47
N ASP A 34 -10.81 -10.89 2.91
CA ASP A 34 -11.17 -10.96 1.49
C ASP A 34 -10.36 -10.00 0.63
N PHE A 35 -9.28 -9.46 1.16
CA PHE A 35 -8.46 -8.48 0.47
C PHE A 35 -7.97 -8.97 -0.89
N LYS A 36 -8.01 -8.07 -1.88
CA LYS A 36 -7.45 -8.32 -3.21
C LYS A 36 -6.67 -7.12 -3.69
N PHE A 37 -5.52 -7.36 -4.25
CA PHE A 37 -4.65 -6.36 -4.83
C PHE A 37 -4.60 -6.57 -6.34
N THR A 38 -5.12 -5.62 -7.11
CA THR A 38 -5.11 -5.67 -8.57
C THR A 38 -4.06 -4.71 -9.11
N MET A 39 -3.09 -5.25 -9.85
CA MET A 39 -2.07 -4.44 -10.52
C MET A 39 -2.47 -4.30 -11.99
N HIS A 40 -2.91 -3.10 -12.35
CA HIS A 40 -3.41 -2.88 -13.72
C HIS A 40 -2.32 -2.94 -14.77
N LYS A 41 -1.08 -2.62 -14.39
CA LYS A 41 0.03 -2.69 -15.34
C LYS A 41 0.25 -4.11 -15.86
N SER A 42 0.15 -5.12 -14.99
CA SER A 42 0.39 -6.52 -15.35
C SER A 42 -0.90 -7.30 -15.57
N GLY A 43 -2.01 -6.82 -15.02
CA GLY A 43 -3.27 -7.54 -15.01
C GLY A 43 -3.38 -8.59 -13.92
N ASN A 44 -2.38 -8.68 -13.04
CA ASN A 44 -2.37 -9.71 -11.98
C ASN A 44 -3.17 -9.27 -10.78
N THR A 45 -3.73 -10.26 -10.07
CA THR A 45 -4.43 -10.04 -8.81
C THR A 45 -3.79 -10.92 -7.73
N LEU A 46 -3.50 -10.31 -6.59
CA LEU A 46 -2.88 -10.99 -5.46
C LEU A 46 -3.85 -11.05 -4.29
N SER A 47 -3.79 -12.14 -3.53
CA SER A 47 -4.55 -12.31 -2.30
C SER A 47 -3.84 -11.65 -1.12
N LYS A 48 -4.52 -11.63 0.03
CA LYS A 48 -3.92 -11.12 1.27
C LYS A 48 -2.61 -11.82 1.58
N SER A 49 -2.57 -13.16 1.52
CA SER A 49 -1.35 -13.88 1.84
C SER A 49 -0.24 -13.61 0.85
N ASP A 50 -0.56 -13.45 -0.43
CA ASP A 50 0.42 -13.12 -1.45
C ASP A 50 1.07 -11.77 -1.19
N VAL A 51 0.27 -10.77 -0.83
CA VAL A 51 0.77 -9.42 -0.58
C VAL A 51 1.65 -9.38 0.66
N ILE A 52 1.23 -10.08 1.72
CA ILE A 52 2.02 -10.14 2.95
C ILE A 52 3.37 -10.79 2.67
N LYS A 53 3.37 -11.90 1.94
CA LYS A 53 4.60 -12.59 1.61
C LYS A 53 5.53 -11.69 0.80
N TRP A 54 4.99 -10.96 -0.17
CA TRP A 54 5.77 -10.04 -0.99
C TRP A 54 6.35 -8.90 -0.13
N ALA A 55 5.53 -8.32 0.75
CA ALA A 55 6.00 -7.24 1.64
C ALA A 55 7.12 -7.71 2.56
N MET A 56 7.03 -8.94 3.07
CA MET A 56 8.05 -9.49 3.96
C MET A 56 9.34 -9.83 3.23
N SER A 57 9.29 -10.01 1.92
CA SER A 57 10.49 -10.32 1.12
C SER A 57 11.47 -9.16 1.05
N GLY A 58 11.01 -7.92 1.29
CA GLY A 58 11.84 -6.74 1.17
C GLY A 58 12.00 -6.23 -0.25
N ASP A 59 11.29 -6.80 -1.20
CA ASP A 59 11.36 -6.39 -2.61
C ASP A 59 10.68 -5.03 -2.86
N ILE A 60 9.80 -4.61 -1.96
CA ILE A 60 9.07 -3.35 -2.11
C ILE A 60 9.84 -2.24 -1.39
N LYS A 61 10.42 -1.31 -2.14
CA LYS A 61 11.10 -0.14 -1.57
C LYS A 61 10.41 1.11 -2.11
N GLN A 62 9.76 1.82 -1.21
CA GLN A 62 9.01 3.02 -1.57
C GLN A 62 9.74 4.27 -1.14
N ARG A 63 9.64 5.33 -1.94
CA ARG A 63 10.13 6.65 -1.55
C ARG A 63 9.12 7.72 -1.97
N ASP A 64 9.21 8.86 -1.31
CA ASP A 64 8.34 10.02 -1.60
C ASP A 64 6.86 9.67 -1.57
N THR A 65 6.51 8.79 -0.63
CA THR A 65 5.13 8.35 -0.45
C THR A 65 4.30 9.52 0.10
N ARG A 66 3.18 9.80 -0.57
CA ARG A 66 2.29 10.86 -0.11
C ARG A 66 0.84 10.42 -0.23
N VAL A 67 0.05 10.81 0.77
CA VAL A 67 -1.39 10.57 0.73
C VAL A 67 -2.03 11.70 -0.07
N VAL A 68 -2.70 11.34 -1.15
CA VAL A 68 -3.39 12.31 -2.00
C VAL A 68 -4.76 12.63 -1.41
N TYR A 69 -5.45 11.61 -0.90
CA TYR A 69 -6.76 11.77 -0.30
C TYR A 69 -7.07 10.57 0.57
N GLU A 70 -7.77 10.80 1.68
CA GLU A 70 -8.22 9.68 2.52
C GLU A 70 -9.44 10.06 3.33
N ASN A 71 -10.41 9.13 3.39
CA ASN A 71 -11.54 9.21 4.31
C ASN A 71 -11.79 7.81 4.89
N ASP A 72 -12.96 7.58 5.48
CA ASP A 72 -13.25 6.29 6.14
C ASP A 72 -13.49 5.15 5.15
N GLU A 73 -13.69 5.47 3.88
CA GLU A 73 -14.06 4.47 2.87
C GLU A 73 -12.98 4.27 1.81
N VAL A 74 -12.15 5.27 1.56
CA VAL A 74 -11.20 5.27 0.45
C VAL A 74 -9.92 5.98 0.86
N GLY A 75 -8.80 5.41 0.40
CA GLY A 75 -7.51 6.09 0.49
C GLY A 75 -6.84 6.09 -0.87
N VAL A 76 -6.15 7.17 -1.20
CA VAL A 76 -5.39 7.29 -2.44
C VAL A 76 -4.00 7.78 -2.09
N HIS A 77 -2.97 7.04 -2.53
CA HIS A 77 -1.62 7.53 -2.34
C HIS A 77 -0.78 7.36 -3.59
N HIS A 78 0.33 8.08 -3.63
CA HIS A 78 1.32 8.00 -4.70
C HIS A 78 2.68 7.76 -4.08
N ALA A 79 3.48 6.91 -4.71
CA ALA A 79 4.83 6.62 -4.28
C ALA A 79 5.68 6.23 -5.48
N PHE A 80 7.00 6.36 -5.32
CA PHE A 80 7.93 5.77 -6.28
C PHE A 80 8.42 4.45 -5.68
N VAL A 81 8.33 3.38 -6.46
CA VAL A 81 8.71 2.04 -6.01
C VAL A 81 9.93 1.59 -6.80
N THR A 82 10.97 1.18 -6.07
CA THR A 82 12.18 0.64 -6.66
C THR A 82 12.17 -0.88 -6.44
N PHE A 83 12.39 -1.62 -7.53
CA PHE A 83 12.45 -3.08 -7.49
C PHE A 83 13.90 -3.56 -7.45
N ASP A 84 14.09 -4.84 -7.12
CA ASP A 84 15.43 -5.42 -6.96
C ASP A 84 16.26 -5.35 -8.24
N ASP A 85 15.60 -5.31 -9.40
CA ASP A 85 16.31 -5.19 -10.70
C ASP A 85 16.72 -3.75 -11.02
N GLY A 86 16.46 -2.82 -10.13
CA GLY A 86 16.80 -1.40 -10.31
C GLY A 86 15.77 -0.59 -11.04
N ASN A 87 14.70 -1.20 -11.51
CA ASN A 87 13.62 -0.46 -12.18
C ASN A 87 12.83 0.36 -11.15
N VAL A 88 12.41 1.55 -11.57
CA VAL A 88 11.60 2.44 -10.72
C VAL A 88 10.29 2.72 -11.42
N GLU A 89 9.20 2.68 -10.66
CA GLU A 89 7.86 2.98 -11.18
C GLU A 89 7.20 4.04 -10.31
N ALA A 90 6.49 4.97 -10.95
CA ALA A 90 5.60 5.89 -10.25
C ALA A 90 4.26 5.19 -10.11
N VAL A 91 3.80 4.99 -8.88
CA VAL A 91 2.62 4.18 -8.59
C VAL A 91 1.54 5.00 -7.93
N MET A 92 0.37 5.05 -8.56
CA MET A 92 -0.85 5.60 -7.97
C MET A 92 -1.66 4.44 -7.43
N ALA A 93 -2.05 4.49 -6.17
CA ALA A 93 -2.75 3.40 -5.51
C ALA A 93 -4.06 3.89 -4.91
N VAL A 94 -5.13 3.12 -5.16
CA VAL A 94 -6.46 3.38 -4.60
C VAL A 94 -6.82 2.22 -3.68
N TYR A 95 -7.09 2.56 -2.42
CA TYR A 95 -7.44 1.59 -1.38
C TYR A 95 -8.89 1.76 -1.01
N LYS A 96 -9.61 0.66 -0.83
CA LYS A 96 -10.96 0.71 -0.28
C LYS A 96 -10.97 0.04 1.08
N TYR A 97 -11.72 0.63 2.01
CA TYR A 97 -11.76 0.17 3.40
C TYR A 97 -13.12 -0.40 3.73
N ASP A 98 -13.13 -1.41 4.61
CA ASP A 98 -14.33 -1.99 5.17
C ASP A 98 -14.07 -2.29 6.64
N ASN A 99 -14.86 -1.68 7.53
CA ASN A 99 -14.72 -1.83 8.99
C ASN A 99 -13.29 -1.55 9.46
N GLY A 100 -12.66 -0.50 8.90
CA GLY A 100 -11.33 -0.09 9.30
C GLY A 100 -10.21 -0.95 8.75
N LYS A 101 -10.52 -1.88 7.83
CA LYS A 101 -9.52 -2.73 7.18
C LYS A 101 -9.50 -2.46 5.69
N ILE A 102 -8.35 -2.72 5.07
CA ILE A 102 -8.21 -2.56 3.63
C ILE A 102 -8.79 -3.80 2.95
N ILE A 103 -9.86 -3.62 2.16
CA ILE A 103 -10.51 -4.75 1.48
C ILE A 103 -10.08 -4.85 0.01
N SER A 104 -9.64 -3.74 -0.59
CA SER A 104 -9.12 -3.80 -1.96
C SER A 104 -8.05 -2.74 -2.18
N LEU A 105 -7.17 -3.03 -3.10
CA LEU A 105 -6.11 -2.13 -3.53
C LEU A 105 -5.96 -2.28 -5.03
N GLU A 106 -5.97 -1.15 -5.74
CA GLU A 106 -5.73 -1.13 -7.18
C GLU A 106 -4.61 -0.16 -7.47
N THR A 107 -3.68 -0.55 -8.32
CA THR A 107 -2.56 0.32 -8.68
C THR A 107 -2.47 0.53 -10.18
N GLY A 108 -2.13 1.77 -10.56
CA GLY A 108 -1.63 2.08 -11.87
C GLY A 108 -0.17 2.48 -11.74
N ALA A 109 0.69 1.91 -12.57
CA ALA A 109 2.13 2.14 -12.46
C ALA A 109 2.69 2.62 -13.79
N THR A 110 3.56 3.64 -13.70
CA THR A 110 4.24 4.20 -14.87
C THR A 110 5.74 3.99 -14.71
N PRO A 111 6.39 3.25 -15.63
CA PRO A 111 7.84 3.08 -15.57
C PRO A 111 8.54 4.43 -15.73
N MET A 112 9.55 4.66 -14.90
CA MET A 112 10.30 5.91 -14.95
C MET A 112 11.50 5.76 -15.88
N PRO A 113 11.86 6.83 -16.59
CA PRO A 113 13.07 6.81 -17.43
C PRO A 113 14.31 6.54 -16.58
N LYS A 114 15.25 5.86 -17.17
CA LYS A 114 16.54 5.60 -16.53
C LYS A 114 17.56 6.68 -16.87
#